data_6e370c2dd398982c2fc5f6eac9d8ce11
#
_entry.id   6e370c2dd398982c2fc5f6eac9d8ce11
#
_cell.length_a   1.000
_cell.length_b   1.000
_cell.length_c   1.000
_cell.angle_alpha   90.00
_cell.angle_beta   90.00
_cell.angle_gamma   90.00
#
_symmetry.space_group_name_H-M   'P 1'
#
loop_
_entity.id
_entity.type
_entity.pdbx_description
1 polymer ?
#
loop_
_entity_poly.entity_id
_entity_poly.type
_entity_poly.pdbx_seq_one_letter_code
_entity_poly.pdbx_strand_id
1 'polypeptide(L)'
;MLTNWKTISNSIRRLKKLTEELNKENKGFTKKELIKMSLERDKLNRSLGGIADMRGVPNMLFVIDTNIESLAIAEARKLKIPIVAIVDSNSNPDDIDFPIPGNDDARRSINLYCDLAKKTILDAKQNIKIVEPIEEEKPKKVAKETIKIKAKKDSVNKEEALKN
;
A
#
# COMPACT_ATOMS: atom_id res chain seq x y z
N MET A 1 -3.56 -9.43 7.36
CA MET A 1 -3.01 -9.12 6.01
C MET A 1 -2.24 -7.81 6.02
N LEU A 2 -2.84 -6.71 6.42
CA LEU A 2 -2.22 -5.38 6.43
C LEU A 2 -1.03 -5.29 7.39
N THR A 3 -1.17 -5.81 8.60
CA THR A 3 -0.11 -5.81 9.63
C THR A 3 1.09 -6.70 9.30
N ASN A 4 0.92 -7.69 8.41
CA ASN A 4 1.99 -8.59 7.96
C ASN A 4 2.24 -8.48 6.44
N TRP A 5 2.35 -7.27 5.95
CA TRP A 5 2.56 -7.00 4.53
C TRP A 5 3.80 -7.67 3.93
N LYS A 6 4.87 -7.82 4.72
CA LYS A 6 6.10 -8.50 4.28
C LYS A 6 5.84 -9.94 3.80
N THR A 7 5.08 -10.71 4.58
CA THR A 7 4.73 -12.09 4.22
C THR A 7 3.81 -12.13 2.99
N ILE A 8 2.83 -11.23 2.94
CA ILE A 8 1.90 -11.11 1.80
C ILE A 8 2.66 -10.74 0.52
N SER A 9 3.59 -9.79 0.57
CA SER A 9 4.45 -9.42 -0.56
C SER A 9 5.27 -10.59 -1.10
N ASN A 10 5.77 -11.46 -0.23
CA ASN A 10 6.49 -12.66 -0.63
C ASN A 10 5.56 -13.64 -1.39
N SER A 11 4.33 -13.81 -0.90
CA SER A 11 3.33 -14.65 -1.57
C SER A 11 2.90 -14.07 -2.92
N ILE A 12 2.77 -12.75 -3.04
CA ILE A 12 2.51 -12.07 -4.31
C ILE A 12 3.68 -12.26 -5.29
N ARG A 13 4.93 -12.14 -4.83
CA ARG A 13 6.09 -12.42 -5.69
C ARG A 13 6.10 -13.87 -6.18
N ARG A 14 5.73 -14.82 -5.31
CA ARG A 14 5.60 -16.23 -5.68
C ARG A 14 4.53 -16.44 -6.75
N LEU A 15 3.36 -15.77 -6.60
CA LEU A 15 2.29 -15.80 -7.60
C LEU A 15 2.79 -15.28 -8.96
N LYS A 16 3.44 -14.10 -8.98
CA LYS A 16 3.98 -13.51 -10.22
C LYS A 16 5.02 -14.43 -10.88
N LYS A 17 5.95 -14.98 -10.08
CA LYS A 17 6.95 -15.91 -10.56
C LYS A 17 6.34 -17.17 -11.20
N LEU A 18 5.37 -17.81 -10.53
CA LEU A 18 4.66 -18.97 -11.07
C LEU A 18 3.93 -18.64 -12.38
N THR A 19 3.33 -17.47 -12.46
CA THR A 19 2.64 -17.01 -13.68
C THR A 19 3.63 -16.81 -14.83
N GLU A 20 4.80 -16.22 -14.56
CA GLU A 20 5.84 -16.04 -15.57
C GLU A 20 6.45 -17.37 -16.03
N GLU A 21 6.71 -18.31 -15.11
CA GLU A 21 7.25 -19.63 -15.41
C GLU A 21 6.28 -20.47 -16.26
N LEU A 22 4.97 -20.41 -15.97
CA LEU A 22 3.94 -21.09 -16.73
C LEU A 22 3.69 -20.47 -18.12
N ASN A 23 3.94 -19.17 -18.28
CA ASN A 23 3.80 -18.48 -19.57
C ASN A 23 5.02 -18.63 -20.48
N LYS A 24 6.20 -18.98 -19.95
CA LYS A 24 7.36 -19.31 -20.75
C LYS A 24 7.14 -20.68 -21.39
N GLU A 25 7.51 -20.82 -22.66
CA GLU A 25 7.52 -22.13 -23.31
C GLU A 25 8.26 -23.12 -22.42
N ASN A 26 7.58 -24.16 -21.96
CA ASN A 26 7.93 -25.05 -20.85
C ASN A 26 9.10 -25.99 -21.16
N LYS A 27 10.26 -25.44 -21.44
CA LYS A 27 11.49 -26.22 -21.69
C LYS A 27 12.08 -26.61 -20.32
N GLY A 28 11.80 -27.87 -19.90
CA GLY A 28 12.47 -28.48 -18.75
C GLY A 28 11.60 -28.99 -17.62
N PHE A 29 10.32 -28.70 -17.60
CA PHE A 29 9.41 -29.23 -16.57
C PHE A 29 8.65 -30.48 -17.05
N THR A 30 8.45 -31.43 -16.13
CA THR A 30 7.59 -32.57 -16.37
C THR A 30 6.12 -32.17 -16.35
N LYS A 31 5.24 -32.93 -17.00
CA LYS A 31 3.78 -32.67 -16.97
C LYS A 31 3.22 -32.61 -15.55
N LYS A 32 3.73 -33.45 -14.64
CA LYS A 32 3.32 -33.47 -13.23
C LYS A 32 3.69 -32.17 -12.50
N GLU A 33 4.89 -31.64 -12.76
CA GLU A 33 5.33 -30.37 -12.17
C GLU A 33 4.49 -29.19 -12.66
N LEU A 34 4.19 -29.15 -13.97
CA LEU A 34 3.35 -28.11 -14.54
C LEU A 34 1.95 -28.10 -13.92
N ILE A 35 1.34 -29.28 -13.74
CA ILE A 35 0.04 -29.38 -13.06
C ILE A 35 0.14 -28.86 -11.62
N LYS A 36 1.18 -29.23 -10.88
CA LYS A 36 1.38 -28.77 -9.50
C LYS A 36 1.56 -27.27 -9.44
N MET A 37 2.35 -26.69 -10.34
CA MET A 37 2.58 -25.23 -10.41
C MET A 37 1.29 -24.48 -10.78
N SER A 38 0.49 -24.99 -11.71
CA SER A 38 -0.79 -24.36 -12.06
C SER A 38 -1.78 -24.38 -10.91
N LEU A 39 -1.89 -25.48 -10.18
CA LEU A 39 -2.75 -25.56 -8.99
C LEU A 39 -2.30 -24.59 -7.88
N GLU A 40 -0.98 -24.49 -7.64
CA GLU A 40 -0.43 -23.53 -6.67
C GLU A 40 -0.72 -22.08 -7.10
N ARG A 41 -0.49 -21.75 -8.39
CA ARG A 41 -0.82 -20.44 -8.94
C ARG A 41 -2.30 -20.11 -8.78
N ASP A 42 -3.18 -21.03 -9.13
CA ASP A 42 -4.64 -20.82 -9.08
C ASP A 42 -5.13 -20.61 -7.63
N LYS A 43 -4.55 -21.34 -6.68
CA LYS A 43 -4.81 -21.15 -5.25
C LYS A 43 -4.38 -19.75 -4.78
N LEU A 44 -3.16 -19.34 -5.14
CA LEU A 44 -2.63 -18.01 -4.78
C LEU A 44 -3.41 -16.90 -5.48
N ASN A 45 -3.77 -17.07 -6.75
CA ASN A 45 -4.52 -16.09 -7.52
C ASN A 45 -5.94 -15.89 -6.96
N ARG A 46 -6.59 -16.95 -6.50
CA ARG A 46 -7.91 -16.85 -5.87
C ARG A 46 -7.89 -16.01 -4.59
N SER A 47 -6.82 -16.11 -3.79
CA SER A 47 -6.72 -15.40 -2.50
C SER A 47 -6.02 -14.05 -2.59
N LEU A 48 -5.09 -13.85 -3.51
CA LEU A 48 -4.22 -12.66 -3.57
C LEU A 48 -4.29 -11.92 -4.92
N GLY A 49 -5.00 -12.45 -5.91
CA GLY A 49 -5.05 -11.86 -7.26
C GLY A 49 -5.53 -10.41 -7.26
N GLY A 50 -6.51 -10.07 -6.43
CA GLY A 50 -7.02 -8.70 -6.31
C GLY A 50 -6.02 -7.67 -5.79
N ILE A 51 -4.99 -8.12 -5.07
CA ILE A 51 -3.95 -7.25 -4.48
C ILE A 51 -2.58 -7.43 -5.13
N ALA A 52 -2.49 -8.21 -6.20
CA ALA A 52 -1.22 -8.55 -6.87
C ALA A 52 -0.46 -7.32 -7.38
N ASP A 53 -1.17 -6.24 -7.73
CA ASP A 53 -0.57 -5.01 -8.25
C ASP A 53 -0.38 -3.92 -7.19
N MET A 54 -0.77 -4.18 -5.95
CA MET A 54 -0.52 -3.25 -4.84
C MET A 54 0.98 -3.14 -4.53
N ARG A 55 1.46 -1.91 -4.41
CA ARG A 55 2.87 -1.62 -4.12
C ARG A 55 3.19 -1.62 -2.62
N GLY A 56 2.18 -1.54 -1.77
CA GLY A 56 2.36 -1.44 -0.32
C GLY A 56 1.04 -1.47 0.44
N VAL A 57 1.09 -1.14 1.70
CA VAL A 57 -0.10 -0.97 2.55
C VAL A 57 -0.93 0.18 1.99
N PRO A 58 -2.27 0.04 1.88
CA PRO A 58 -3.13 1.08 1.34
C PRO A 58 -3.24 2.29 2.27
N ASN A 59 -3.52 3.46 1.70
CA ASN A 59 -3.71 4.70 2.46
C ASN A 59 -5.15 4.87 2.96
N MET A 60 -6.09 4.07 2.46
CA MET A 60 -7.50 4.04 2.85
C MET A 60 -8.05 2.63 2.63
N LEU A 61 -8.97 2.21 3.47
CA LEU A 61 -9.68 0.94 3.35
C LEU A 61 -11.17 1.22 3.10
N PHE A 62 -11.73 0.60 2.06
CA PHE A 62 -13.16 0.57 1.80
C PHE A 62 -13.71 -0.83 2.11
N VAL A 63 -14.65 -0.90 3.05
CA VAL A 63 -15.19 -2.16 3.58
C VAL A 63 -16.68 -2.26 3.27
N ILE A 64 -17.10 -3.44 2.86
CA ILE A 64 -18.51 -3.83 2.77
C ILE A 64 -18.68 -4.99 3.73
N ASP A 65 -19.69 -4.94 4.60
CA ASP A 65 -19.92 -5.88 5.70
C ASP A 65 -18.84 -5.83 6.80
N THR A 66 -19.04 -4.95 7.76
CA THR A 66 -18.11 -4.72 8.86
C THR A 66 -18.05 -5.90 9.85
N ASN A 67 -19.08 -6.74 9.91
CA ASN A 67 -19.11 -7.90 10.80
C ASN A 67 -18.19 -9.02 10.28
N ILE A 68 -18.27 -9.32 8.98
CA ILE A 68 -17.41 -10.34 8.34
C ILE A 68 -15.96 -9.85 8.30
N GLU A 69 -15.74 -8.59 7.96
CA GLU A 69 -14.40 -8.03 7.77
C GLU A 69 -13.81 -7.37 9.04
N SER A 70 -14.30 -7.75 10.22
CA SER A 70 -13.87 -7.20 11.53
C SER A 70 -12.35 -7.29 11.75
N LEU A 71 -11.70 -8.34 11.25
CA LEU A 71 -10.25 -8.49 11.33
C LEU A 71 -9.51 -7.42 10.49
N ALA A 72 -10.02 -7.12 9.29
CA ALA A 72 -9.42 -6.10 8.43
C ALA A 72 -9.55 -4.72 9.06
N ILE A 73 -10.69 -4.42 9.68
CA ILE A 73 -10.94 -3.19 10.44
C ILE A 73 -9.97 -3.06 11.62
N ALA A 74 -9.82 -4.12 12.42
CA ALA A 74 -8.88 -4.13 13.55
C ALA A 74 -7.41 -3.95 13.12
N GLU A 75 -7.01 -4.52 11.98
CA GLU A 75 -5.67 -4.31 11.41
C GLU A 75 -5.47 -2.88 10.90
N ALA A 76 -6.46 -2.32 10.19
CA ALA A 76 -6.40 -0.96 9.67
C ALA A 76 -6.30 0.08 10.80
N ARG A 77 -7.06 -0.09 11.88
CA ARG A 77 -6.97 0.77 13.08
C ARG A 77 -5.59 0.74 13.74
N LYS A 78 -4.98 -0.46 13.86
CA LYS A 78 -3.61 -0.58 14.38
C LYS A 78 -2.60 0.19 13.54
N LEU A 79 -2.83 0.26 12.23
CA LEU A 79 -1.96 0.96 11.29
C LEU A 79 -2.36 2.42 11.06
N LYS A 80 -3.44 2.89 11.72
CA LYS A 80 -4.01 4.24 11.56
C LYS A 80 -4.39 4.53 10.10
N ILE A 81 -4.93 3.53 9.41
CA ILE A 81 -5.45 3.66 8.06
C ILE A 81 -6.92 4.06 8.15
N PRO A 82 -7.35 5.17 7.53
CA PRO A 82 -8.74 5.59 7.54
C PRO A 82 -9.65 4.56 6.88
N ILE A 83 -10.81 4.32 7.48
CA ILE A 83 -11.77 3.30 7.07
C ILE A 83 -13.06 3.97 6.61
N VAL A 84 -13.46 3.67 5.38
CA VAL A 84 -14.80 3.94 4.84
C VAL A 84 -15.55 2.62 4.80
N ALA A 85 -16.70 2.51 5.41
CA ALA A 85 -17.44 1.26 5.41
C ALA A 85 -18.95 1.46 5.19
N ILE A 86 -19.54 0.48 4.50
CA ILE A 86 -20.99 0.31 4.47
C ILE A 86 -21.40 -0.33 5.78
N VAL A 87 -22.36 0.30 6.46
CA VAL A 87 -22.82 -0.11 7.79
C VAL A 87 -24.32 -0.37 7.71
N ASP A 88 -24.72 -1.62 7.92
CA ASP A 88 -26.11 -2.02 8.02
C ASP A 88 -26.61 -1.93 9.47
N SER A 89 -27.90 -2.18 9.68
CA SER A 89 -28.59 -2.06 10.98
C SER A 89 -28.04 -2.99 12.08
N ASN A 90 -27.39 -4.09 11.71
CA ASN A 90 -26.77 -5.09 12.60
C ASN A 90 -25.28 -4.83 12.87
N SER A 91 -24.73 -3.72 12.37
CA SER A 91 -23.29 -3.40 12.43
C SER A 91 -23.00 -2.26 13.38
N ASN A 92 -21.84 -2.32 14.07
CA ASN A 92 -21.38 -1.24 14.94
C ASN A 92 -20.53 -0.21 14.17
N PRO A 93 -20.91 1.08 14.16
CA PRO A 93 -20.16 2.13 13.45
C PRO A 93 -18.97 2.68 14.25
N ASP A 94 -18.78 2.36 15.55
CA ASP A 94 -17.82 3.04 16.44
C ASP A 94 -16.37 2.96 15.95
N ASP A 95 -16.04 1.92 15.19
CA ASP A 95 -14.68 1.67 14.71
C ASP A 95 -14.41 2.19 13.29
N ILE A 96 -15.36 2.95 12.71
CA ILE A 96 -15.35 3.41 11.32
C ILE A 96 -15.21 4.92 11.28
N ASP A 97 -14.23 5.43 10.51
CA ASP A 97 -14.01 6.87 10.36
C ASP A 97 -15.09 7.53 9.49
N PHE A 98 -15.53 6.81 8.44
CA PHE A 98 -16.54 7.30 7.49
C PHE A 98 -17.62 6.24 7.28
N PRO A 99 -18.60 6.11 8.18
CA PRO A 99 -19.69 5.17 8.03
C PRO A 99 -20.70 5.64 6.98
N ILE A 100 -21.08 4.73 6.08
CA ILE A 100 -22.11 4.92 5.06
C ILE A 100 -23.26 3.98 5.39
N PRO A 101 -24.43 4.47 5.83
CA PRO A 101 -25.55 3.61 6.11
C PRO A 101 -26.08 3.00 4.83
N GLY A 102 -26.22 1.68 4.81
CA GLY A 102 -26.69 0.97 3.62
C GLY A 102 -26.75 -0.54 3.82
N ASN A 103 -27.39 -1.22 2.86
CA ASN A 103 -27.51 -2.67 2.88
C ASN A 103 -26.24 -3.32 2.33
N ASP A 104 -25.62 -4.21 3.10
CA ASP A 104 -24.37 -4.89 2.78
C ASP A 104 -24.55 -6.33 2.24
N ASP A 105 -25.80 -6.88 2.25
CA ASP A 105 -26.10 -8.22 1.78
C ASP A 105 -26.52 -8.27 0.30
N ALA A 106 -27.27 -7.27 -0.15
CA ALA A 106 -27.86 -7.32 -1.48
C ALA A 106 -26.84 -7.07 -2.59
N ARG A 107 -26.69 -8.04 -3.49
CA ARG A 107 -25.77 -7.95 -4.64
C ARG A 107 -25.93 -6.67 -5.47
N ARG A 108 -27.17 -6.16 -5.60
CA ARG A 108 -27.41 -4.90 -6.33
C ARG A 108 -26.86 -3.69 -5.60
N SER A 109 -26.99 -3.65 -4.27
CA SER A 109 -26.43 -2.58 -3.42
C SER A 109 -24.91 -2.61 -3.46
N ILE A 110 -24.28 -3.78 -3.32
CA ILE A 110 -22.84 -3.95 -3.39
C ILE A 110 -22.28 -3.45 -4.74
N ASN A 111 -22.93 -3.84 -5.85
CA ASN A 111 -22.53 -3.38 -7.18
C ASN A 111 -22.62 -1.85 -7.29
N LEU A 112 -23.69 -1.23 -6.77
CA LEU A 112 -23.86 0.21 -6.77
C LEU A 112 -22.71 0.90 -6.01
N TYR A 113 -22.36 0.42 -4.82
CA TYR A 113 -21.26 1.01 -4.03
C TYR A 113 -19.92 0.86 -4.73
N CYS A 114 -19.65 -0.30 -5.34
CA CYS A 114 -18.43 -0.51 -6.13
C CYS A 114 -18.35 0.43 -7.34
N ASP A 115 -19.46 0.64 -8.04
CA ASP A 115 -19.52 1.54 -9.20
C ASP A 115 -19.35 3.01 -8.78
N LEU A 116 -19.93 3.43 -7.65
CA LEU A 116 -19.76 4.77 -7.10
C LEU A 116 -18.31 5.01 -6.68
N ALA A 117 -17.72 4.08 -5.91
CA ALA A 117 -16.32 4.16 -5.52
C ALA A 117 -15.38 4.22 -6.72
N LYS A 118 -15.63 3.38 -7.74
CA LYS A 118 -14.86 3.41 -8.99
C LYS A 118 -14.95 4.76 -9.69
N LYS A 119 -16.15 5.32 -9.84
CA LYS A 119 -16.35 6.65 -10.48
C LYS A 119 -15.62 7.73 -9.71
N THR A 120 -15.78 7.79 -8.39
CA THR A 120 -15.11 8.78 -7.52
C THR A 120 -13.59 8.72 -7.65
N ILE A 121 -13.00 7.50 -7.67
CA ILE A 121 -11.55 7.33 -7.84
C ILE A 121 -11.09 7.79 -9.22
N LEU A 122 -11.86 7.50 -10.28
CA LEU A 122 -11.53 7.93 -11.65
C LEU A 122 -11.60 9.45 -11.78
N ASP A 123 -12.63 10.07 -11.24
CA ASP A 123 -12.80 11.53 -11.25
C ASP A 123 -11.68 12.23 -10.47
N ALA A 124 -11.34 11.71 -9.29
CA ALA A 124 -10.23 12.22 -8.49
C ALA A 124 -8.89 12.12 -9.24
N LYS A 125 -8.63 11.00 -9.94
CA LYS A 125 -7.41 10.83 -10.75
C LYS A 125 -7.33 11.80 -11.92
N GLN A 126 -8.45 12.16 -12.54
CA GLN A 126 -8.48 13.15 -13.60
C GLN A 126 -8.18 14.55 -13.07
N ASN A 127 -8.74 14.90 -11.91
CA ASN A 127 -8.54 16.22 -11.29
C ASN A 127 -7.12 16.40 -10.74
N ILE A 128 -6.47 15.33 -10.22
CA ILE A 128 -5.08 15.38 -9.74
C ILE A 128 -4.08 15.65 -10.90
N LYS A 129 -4.38 15.30 -12.14
CA LYS A 129 -3.52 15.61 -13.28
C LYS A 129 -3.41 17.11 -13.59
N ILE A 130 -4.28 17.92 -13.00
CA ILE A 130 -4.31 19.39 -13.17
C ILE A 130 -3.44 20.08 -12.10
N VAL A 131 -3.16 19.42 -11.00
CA VAL A 131 -2.25 19.93 -9.96
C VAL A 131 -0.87 19.34 -10.23
N GLU A 132 0.03 20.12 -10.84
CA GLU A 132 1.44 19.76 -10.95
C GLU A 132 1.99 19.46 -9.55
N PRO A 133 2.83 18.41 -9.39
CA PRO A 133 3.44 18.15 -8.09
C PRO A 133 4.28 19.38 -7.72
N ILE A 134 3.93 20.03 -6.63
CA ILE A 134 4.83 20.96 -5.95
C ILE A 134 6.07 20.12 -5.65
N GLU A 135 7.17 20.36 -6.37
CA GLU A 135 8.46 19.75 -6.08
C GLU A 135 8.78 20.08 -4.61
N GLU A 136 8.73 19.06 -3.77
CA GLU A 136 9.32 19.16 -2.43
C GLU A 136 10.80 19.49 -2.65
N GLU A 137 11.19 20.74 -2.44
CA GLU A 137 12.57 21.16 -2.40
C GLU A 137 13.29 20.28 -1.37
N LYS A 138 14.06 19.33 -1.86
CA LYS A 138 14.99 18.57 -1.03
C LYS A 138 15.84 19.58 -0.26
N PRO A 139 15.97 19.49 1.06
CA PRO A 139 16.78 20.41 1.84
C PRO A 139 18.23 20.36 1.30
N LYS A 140 18.61 21.40 0.58
CA LYS A 140 19.96 21.62 0.08
C LYS A 140 20.90 21.75 1.27
N LYS A 141 21.80 20.81 1.39
CA LYS A 141 23.20 20.94 1.89
C LYS A 141 23.58 22.28 2.60
N VAL A 142 23.06 22.53 3.78
CA VAL A 142 23.61 23.57 4.67
C VAL A 142 24.66 23.01 5.63
N ALA A 143 24.83 21.69 5.72
CA ALA A 143 25.74 21.05 6.70
C ALA A 143 27.21 21.00 6.30
N LYS A 144 27.61 21.45 5.09
CA LYS A 144 29.02 21.40 4.69
C LYS A 144 29.74 22.74 4.77
N GLU A 145 29.08 23.88 4.86
CA GLU A 145 29.72 25.17 5.02
C GLU A 145 30.06 25.53 6.47
N THR A 146 29.23 25.11 7.42
CA THR A 146 29.48 25.38 8.85
C THR A 146 30.70 24.62 9.40
N ILE A 147 31.06 23.49 8.82
CA ILE A 147 32.27 22.73 9.22
C ILE A 147 33.57 23.38 8.66
N LYS A 148 33.49 23.98 7.47
CA LYS A 148 34.68 24.69 6.89
C LYS A 148 34.98 26.00 7.57
N ILE A 149 34.01 26.68 8.15
CA ILE A 149 34.19 27.93 8.87
C ILE A 149 34.76 27.69 10.29
N LYS A 150 34.39 26.59 10.97
CA LYS A 150 35.00 26.21 12.25
C LYS A 150 36.45 25.77 12.11
N ALA A 151 36.78 24.97 11.10
CA ALA A 151 38.17 24.53 10.87
C ALA A 151 39.15 25.67 10.51
N LYS A 152 38.64 26.75 9.91
CA LYS A 152 39.47 27.94 9.61
C LYS A 152 39.68 28.86 10.82
N LYS A 153 38.75 28.89 11.79
CA LYS A 153 38.91 29.65 13.03
C LYS A 153 39.87 28.98 14.02
N ASP A 154 39.90 27.66 14.07
CA ASP A 154 40.77 26.90 14.98
C ASP A 154 42.24 26.89 14.50
N SER A 155 42.52 27.05 13.20
CA SER A 155 43.88 27.18 12.67
C SER A 155 44.47 28.58 12.89
N VAL A 156 43.65 29.63 12.84
CA VAL A 156 44.14 31.03 13.09
C VAL A 156 44.46 31.25 14.57
N ASN A 157 43.67 30.70 15.50
CA ASN A 157 43.92 30.80 16.94
C ASN A 157 45.14 29.99 17.43
N LYS A 158 45.59 28.97 16.66
CA LYS A 158 46.81 28.21 16.99
C LYS A 158 48.09 28.90 16.53
N GLU A 159 48.07 29.73 15.50
CA GLU A 159 49.22 30.48 15.05
C GLU A 159 49.50 31.73 15.91
N GLU A 160 48.44 32.33 16.52
CA GLU A 160 48.61 33.45 17.45
C GLU A 160 49.13 33.03 18.83
N ALA A 161 48.86 31.81 19.28
CA ALA A 161 49.32 31.25 20.56
C ALA A 161 50.80 30.80 20.57
N LEU A 162 51.48 30.78 19.41
CA LEU A 162 52.88 30.37 19.26
C LEU A 162 53.87 31.59 19.06
N LYS A 163 53.28 32.80 19.12
CA LYS A 163 54.08 34.04 18.93
C LYS A 163 54.17 34.96 20.18
N ASN A 164 53.72 34.48 21.36
CA ASN A 164 53.87 35.17 22.64
C ASN A 164 54.69 34.33 23.62
#